data_9cd1dc03ee70d1a6417cd0897009a1ad
#
_entry.id   9cd1dc03ee70d1a6417cd0897009a1ad
#
_cell.length_a   1.000
_cell.length_b   1.000
_cell.length_c   1.000
_cell.angle_alpha   90.00
_cell.angle_beta   90.00
_cell.angle_gamma   90.00
#
_symmetry.space_group_name_H-M   'P 1'
#
loop_
_entity.id
_entity.type
_entity.pdbx_description
1 polymer ?
#
loop_
_entity_poly.entity_id
_entity_poly.type
_entity_poly.pdbx_seq_one_letter_code
_entity_poly.pdbx_strand_id
1 'polypeptide(L)'
;MHFLNIGSGSKGNSTIIYNEETTILVDVGVSRRRIVTALKTINKKLSDVQYVLITHAHSDHISNIDIFPSNIVYSVENELRNHMDFNIFEHFKEYRFNTISVIVLLTSHDVKGSCGFLFKDNKNELVYITDTGFIPLK
;
A
#
# COMPACT_ATOMS: atom_id res chain seq x y z
N MET A 1 8.03 -11.22 -7.32
CA MET A 1 7.05 -10.33 -6.61
C MET A 1 5.66 -10.60 -7.15
N HIS A 2 4.71 -10.68 -6.27
CA HIS A 2 3.32 -10.96 -6.59
C HIS A 2 2.42 -9.88 -6.02
N PHE A 3 1.21 -9.79 -6.53
CA PHE A 3 0.20 -8.94 -5.92
C PHE A 3 -1.12 -9.69 -5.74
N LEU A 4 -1.87 -9.31 -4.72
CA LEU A 4 -3.20 -9.86 -4.43
C LEU A 4 -4.12 -8.70 -4.09
N ASN A 5 -5.08 -8.41 -4.97
CA ASN A 5 -6.06 -7.36 -4.73
C ASN A 5 -7.14 -7.89 -3.78
N ILE A 6 -7.35 -7.18 -2.67
CA ILE A 6 -8.40 -7.52 -1.71
C ILE A 6 -9.69 -6.77 -2.04
N GLY A 7 -9.57 -5.53 -2.51
CA GLY A 7 -10.71 -4.72 -2.90
C GLY A 7 -10.27 -3.48 -3.64
N SER A 8 -11.15 -3.00 -4.52
CA SER A 8 -10.94 -1.76 -5.28
C SER A 8 -12.28 -1.04 -5.47
N GLY A 9 -12.23 0.29 -5.50
CA GLY A 9 -13.40 1.13 -5.69
C GLY A 9 -13.89 1.79 -4.41
N SER A 10 -15.07 2.38 -4.47
CA SER A 10 -15.62 3.21 -3.40
C SER A 10 -15.99 2.45 -2.12
N LYS A 11 -16.09 1.12 -2.19
CA LYS A 11 -16.41 0.27 -1.02
C LYS A 11 -15.18 -0.14 -0.22
N GLY A 12 -14.00 0.21 -0.69
CA GLY A 12 -12.75 -0.05 0.03
C GLY A 12 -11.66 -0.56 -0.89
N ASN A 13 -10.45 -0.03 -0.66
CA ASN A 13 -9.26 -0.35 -1.44
C ASN A 13 -8.22 -0.98 -0.55
N SER A 14 -7.64 -2.08 -0.99
CA SER A 14 -6.51 -2.71 -0.32
C SER A 14 -5.88 -3.75 -1.23
N THR A 15 -4.55 -3.80 -1.22
CA THR A 15 -3.81 -4.75 -2.04
C THR A 15 -2.55 -5.19 -1.31
N ILE A 16 -2.22 -6.47 -1.44
CA ILE A 16 -0.99 -7.02 -0.88
C ILE A 16 0.05 -7.14 -2.00
N ILE A 17 1.23 -6.57 -1.76
CA ILE A 17 2.41 -6.74 -2.63
C ILE A 17 3.42 -7.57 -1.84
N TYR A 18 3.84 -8.69 -2.39
CA TYR A 18 4.67 -9.60 -1.61
C TYR A 18 5.63 -10.43 -2.46
N ASN A 19 6.66 -10.92 -1.82
CA ASN A 19 7.51 -12.01 -2.29
C ASN A 19 7.79 -12.92 -1.09
N GLU A 20 8.75 -13.82 -1.21
CA GLU A 20 9.05 -14.79 -0.16
C GLU A 20 9.47 -14.13 1.17
N GLU A 21 10.09 -12.95 1.12
CA GLU A 21 10.69 -12.30 2.28
C GLU A 21 9.98 -11.03 2.72
N THR A 22 9.16 -10.44 1.85
CA THR A 22 8.58 -9.11 2.09
C THR A 22 7.08 -9.13 1.86
N THR A 23 6.34 -8.49 2.77
CA THR A 23 4.88 -8.34 2.68
C THR A 23 4.52 -6.89 2.94
N ILE A 24 3.95 -6.25 1.92
CA ILE A 24 3.52 -4.86 1.95
C ILE A 24 2.01 -4.82 1.72
N LEU A 25 1.30 -4.04 2.52
CA LEU A 25 -0.11 -3.76 2.30
C LEU A 25 -0.25 -2.34 1.77
N VAL A 26 -0.93 -2.17 0.65
CA VAL A 26 -1.21 -0.86 0.06
C VAL A 26 -2.67 -0.53 0.32
N ASP A 27 -2.92 0.52 1.06
CA ASP A 27 -4.22 0.98 1.52
C ASP A 27 -4.94 -0.01 2.43
N VAL A 28 -5.74 0.51 3.35
CA VAL A 28 -6.47 -0.27 4.36
C VAL A 28 -7.92 0.20 4.41
N GLY A 29 -8.58 0.18 3.27
CA GLY A 29 -9.98 0.58 3.14
C GLY A 29 -10.98 -0.57 3.29
N VAL A 30 -10.51 -1.80 3.46
CA VAL A 30 -11.35 -2.99 3.64
C VAL A 30 -11.31 -3.45 5.09
N SER A 31 -12.24 -4.33 5.47
CA SER A 31 -12.30 -4.82 6.84
C SER A 31 -11.10 -5.67 7.22
N ARG A 32 -10.79 -5.71 8.52
CA ARG A 32 -9.78 -6.62 9.07
C ARG A 32 -10.00 -8.05 8.62
N ARG A 33 -11.25 -8.53 8.66
CA ARG A 33 -11.61 -9.89 8.26
C ARG A 33 -11.18 -10.19 6.82
N ARG A 34 -11.42 -9.26 5.90
CA ARG A 34 -11.04 -9.43 4.51
C ARG A 34 -9.53 -9.49 4.33
N ILE A 35 -8.81 -8.66 5.07
CA ILE A 35 -7.33 -8.66 5.04
C ILE A 35 -6.79 -10.00 5.56
N VAL A 36 -7.29 -10.45 6.70
CA VAL A 36 -6.87 -11.72 7.30
C VAL A 36 -7.16 -12.90 6.36
N THR A 37 -8.35 -12.91 5.76
CA THR A 37 -8.75 -13.97 4.82
C THR A 37 -7.82 -14.00 3.60
N ALA A 38 -7.51 -12.83 3.02
CA ALA A 38 -6.62 -12.73 1.87
C ALA A 38 -5.20 -13.20 2.23
N LEU A 39 -4.67 -12.78 3.37
CA LEU A 39 -3.35 -13.20 3.83
C LEU A 39 -3.26 -14.72 3.98
N LYS A 40 -4.32 -15.36 4.46
CA LYS A 40 -4.36 -16.83 4.60
C LYS A 40 -4.19 -17.53 3.27
N THR A 41 -4.68 -16.97 2.18
CA THR A 41 -4.54 -17.59 0.85
C THR A 41 -3.10 -17.67 0.39
N ILE A 42 -2.21 -16.88 0.96
CA ILE A 42 -0.78 -16.87 0.65
C ILE A 42 0.07 -17.34 1.84
N ASN A 43 -0.55 -18.05 2.78
CA ASN A 43 0.08 -18.61 3.98
C ASN A 43 0.73 -17.55 4.88
N LYS A 44 0.06 -16.42 5.03
CA LYS A 44 0.52 -15.31 5.87
C LYS A 44 -0.56 -14.93 6.88
N LYS A 45 -0.14 -14.25 7.92
CA LYS A 45 -1.03 -13.72 8.96
C LYS A 45 -0.81 -12.22 9.10
N LEU A 46 -1.68 -11.57 9.86
CA LEU A 46 -1.65 -10.12 9.99
C LEU A 46 -0.29 -9.59 10.49
N SER A 47 0.34 -10.33 11.43
CA SER A 47 1.66 -9.95 11.96
C SER A 47 2.80 -10.08 10.93
N ASP A 48 2.57 -10.72 9.79
CA ASP A 48 3.56 -10.81 8.71
C ASP A 48 3.61 -9.56 7.84
N VAL A 49 2.61 -8.68 7.94
CA VAL A 49 2.62 -7.40 7.23
C VAL A 49 3.71 -6.52 7.83
N GLN A 50 4.72 -6.20 7.03
CA GLN A 50 5.90 -5.46 7.48
C GLN A 50 5.77 -3.95 7.23
N TYR A 51 5.07 -3.58 6.18
CA TYR A 51 4.93 -2.18 5.75
C TYR A 51 3.52 -1.94 5.24
N VAL A 52 2.97 -0.77 5.56
CA VAL A 52 1.67 -0.32 5.08
C VAL A 52 1.86 1.00 4.35
N LEU A 53 1.50 1.04 3.07
CA LEU A 53 1.67 2.22 2.24
C LEU A 53 0.30 2.79 1.90
N ILE A 54 0.13 4.09 2.04
CA ILE A 54 -1.14 4.77 1.80
C ILE A 54 -1.02 5.66 0.56
N THR A 55 -1.94 5.47 -0.39
CA THR A 55 -1.96 6.26 -1.62
C THR A 55 -2.55 7.65 -1.40
N HIS A 56 -3.59 7.75 -0.58
CA HIS A 56 -4.20 9.03 -0.18
C HIS A 56 -5.15 8.79 1.00
N ALA A 57 -5.58 9.87 1.65
CA ALA A 57 -6.26 9.81 2.95
C ALA A 57 -7.79 9.79 2.86
N HIS A 58 -8.36 9.27 1.80
CA HIS A 58 -9.82 9.08 1.71
C HIS A 58 -10.26 7.84 2.48
N SER A 59 -11.48 7.85 3.01
CA SER A 59 -12.00 6.78 3.87
C SER A 59 -11.95 5.39 3.23
N ASP A 60 -12.18 5.29 1.92
CA ASP A 60 -12.11 4.03 1.20
C ASP A 60 -10.66 3.49 1.05
N HIS A 61 -9.67 4.22 1.56
CA HIS A 61 -8.26 3.82 1.60
C HIS A 61 -7.68 3.70 3.00
N ILE A 62 -8.30 4.30 4.02
CA ILE A 62 -7.75 4.36 5.38
C ILE A 62 -8.72 3.94 6.48
N SER A 63 -9.94 3.51 6.15
CA SER A 63 -10.98 3.27 7.17
C SER A 63 -10.59 2.28 8.26
N ASN A 64 -9.69 1.36 7.99
CA ASN A 64 -9.23 0.36 8.97
C ASN A 64 -7.73 0.45 9.27
N ILE A 65 -7.13 1.62 9.06
CA ILE A 65 -5.69 1.81 9.24
C ILE A 65 -5.23 1.52 10.68
N ASP A 66 -6.12 1.66 11.66
CA ASP A 66 -5.80 1.44 13.08
C ASP A 66 -5.46 -0.02 13.43
N ILE A 67 -5.68 -0.95 12.51
CA ILE A 67 -5.25 -2.34 12.68
C ILE A 67 -3.73 -2.44 12.83
N PHE A 68 -2.99 -1.50 12.24
CA PHE A 68 -1.53 -1.55 12.17
C PHE A 68 -0.89 -0.47 13.04
N PRO A 69 0.30 -0.75 13.61
CA PRO A 69 1.03 0.27 14.36
C PRO A 69 1.54 1.38 13.43
N SER A 70 1.56 2.60 13.93
CA SER A 70 1.94 3.78 13.12
C SER A 70 3.37 3.71 12.60
N ASN A 71 4.27 3.00 13.28
CA ASN A 71 5.68 2.93 12.89
C ASN A 71 5.92 2.14 11.59
N ILE A 72 4.94 1.39 11.11
CA ILE A 72 5.05 0.69 9.81
C ILE A 72 4.21 1.36 8.71
N VAL A 73 3.53 2.44 9.01
CA VAL A 73 2.68 3.16 8.04
C VAL A 73 3.49 4.26 7.37
N TYR A 74 3.38 4.33 6.04
CA TYR A 74 4.09 5.29 5.18
C TYR A 74 3.11 5.97 4.24
N SER A 75 3.23 7.27 4.12
CA SER A 75 2.40 8.07 3.20
C SER A 75 3.12 9.37 2.84
N VAL A 76 2.74 10.00 1.74
CA VAL A 76 3.09 11.41 1.54
C VAL A 76 2.30 12.25 2.53
N GLU A 77 2.76 13.48 2.81
CA GLU A 77 2.07 14.36 3.75
C GLU A 77 0.65 14.64 3.26
N ASN A 78 -0.34 14.31 4.08
CA ASN A 78 -1.75 14.48 3.77
C ASN A 78 -2.58 14.48 5.06
N GLU A 79 -3.92 14.40 4.91
CA GLU A 79 -4.87 14.48 6.02
C GLU A 79 -4.82 13.26 6.96
N LEU A 80 -4.12 12.19 6.61
CA LEU A 80 -3.93 11.05 7.51
C LEU A 80 -3.28 11.51 8.83
N ARG A 81 -2.49 12.56 8.80
CA ARG A 81 -1.85 13.13 9.99
C ARG A 81 -2.86 13.54 11.06
N ASN A 82 -4.10 13.84 10.68
CA ASN A 82 -5.16 14.17 11.63
C ASN A 82 -5.62 12.95 12.43
N HIS A 83 -5.26 11.74 12.01
CA HIS A 83 -5.69 10.50 12.62
C HIS A 83 -4.56 9.75 13.31
N MET A 84 -3.34 9.86 12.80
CA MET A 84 -2.19 9.10 13.32
C MET A 84 -0.88 9.68 12.82
N ASP A 85 0.21 9.37 13.52
CA ASP A 85 1.54 9.60 13.01
C ASP A 85 1.88 8.55 11.96
N PHE A 86 2.76 8.90 11.04
CA PHE A 86 3.23 7.98 10.02
C PHE A 86 4.60 8.42 9.51
N ASN A 87 5.28 7.52 8.79
CA ASN A 87 6.53 7.84 8.12
C ASN A 87 6.23 8.56 6.81
N ILE A 88 6.93 9.65 6.54
CA ILE A 88 6.67 10.50 5.38
C ILE A 88 7.42 10.00 4.16
N PHE A 89 6.69 9.82 3.06
CA PHE A 89 7.24 9.62 1.72
C PHE A 89 7.42 10.96 1.01
N GLU A 90 8.45 11.05 0.19
CA GLU A 90 8.62 12.14 -0.77
C GLU A 90 8.44 11.61 -2.18
N HIS A 91 7.76 12.39 -3.04
CA HIS A 91 7.57 12.02 -4.44
C HIS A 91 8.90 11.83 -5.16
N PHE A 92 8.95 10.87 -6.08
CA PHE A 92 10.10 10.53 -6.92
C PHE A 92 11.32 10.02 -6.17
N LYS A 93 11.17 9.75 -4.88
CA LYS A 93 12.24 9.16 -4.08
C LYS A 93 12.07 7.66 -4.01
N GLU A 94 13.19 6.93 -4.02
CA GLU A 94 13.19 5.47 -3.88
C GLU A 94 13.40 5.09 -2.42
N TYR A 95 12.61 4.11 -1.97
CA TYR A 95 12.69 3.54 -0.63
C TYR A 95 12.89 2.04 -0.73
N ARG A 96 13.74 1.50 0.12
CA ARG A 96 14.00 0.07 0.17
C ARG A 96 13.22 -0.54 1.33
N PHE A 97 12.26 -1.41 1.01
CA PHE A 97 11.48 -2.15 2.00
C PHE A 97 11.87 -3.62 1.92
N ASN A 98 12.90 -3.99 2.70
CA ASN A 98 13.46 -5.33 2.68
C ASN A 98 13.91 -5.70 1.25
N THR A 99 13.26 -6.63 0.58
CA THR A 99 13.66 -7.08 -0.76
C THR A 99 12.91 -6.38 -1.89
N ILE A 100 12.03 -5.44 -1.57
CA ILE A 100 11.25 -4.69 -2.56
C ILE A 100 11.60 -3.21 -2.47
N SER A 101 11.96 -2.61 -3.61
CA SER A 101 12.13 -1.16 -3.72
C SER A 101 10.83 -0.51 -4.13
N VAL A 102 10.58 0.69 -3.63
CA VAL A 102 9.38 1.47 -3.94
C VAL A 102 9.79 2.88 -4.34
N ILE A 103 9.36 3.31 -5.51
CA ILE A 103 9.48 4.72 -5.92
C ILE A 103 8.09 5.35 -5.83
N VAL A 104 8.01 6.48 -5.14
CA VAL A 104 6.76 7.20 -4.94
C VAL A 104 6.48 8.07 -6.14
N LEU A 105 5.35 7.85 -6.80
CA LEU A 105 4.97 8.54 -8.03
C LEU A 105 3.95 9.63 -7.74
N LEU A 106 4.04 10.72 -8.50
CA LEU A 106 3.00 11.74 -8.51
C LEU A 106 1.86 11.25 -9.42
N THR A 107 0.64 11.29 -8.91
CA THR A 107 -0.53 10.94 -9.72
C THR A 107 -1.16 12.21 -10.28
N SER A 108 -1.83 12.07 -11.43
CA SER A 108 -2.60 13.17 -12.03
C SER A 108 -3.92 13.44 -11.33
N HIS A 109 -4.18 12.75 -10.24
CA HIS A 109 -5.37 12.93 -9.43
C HIS A 109 -5.38 14.29 -8.75
N ASP A 110 -6.52 14.95 -8.72
CA ASP A 110 -6.68 16.28 -8.12
C ASP A 110 -6.60 16.27 -6.58
N VAL A 111 -6.44 15.11 -5.97
CA VAL A 111 -6.38 14.98 -4.52
C VAL A 111 -4.98 15.33 -4.04
N LYS A 112 -4.89 16.42 -3.28
CA LYS A 112 -3.64 16.84 -2.65
C LYS A 112 -3.15 15.74 -1.70
N GLY A 113 -1.87 15.40 -1.80
CA GLY A 113 -1.27 14.37 -0.96
C GLY A 113 -1.57 12.95 -1.39
N SER A 114 -1.91 12.74 -2.67
CA SER A 114 -2.06 11.41 -3.24
C SER A 114 -0.78 10.99 -3.95
N CYS A 115 -0.59 9.68 -4.09
CA CYS A 115 0.55 9.13 -4.83
C CYS A 115 0.22 7.75 -5.38
N GLY A 116 1.02 7.33 -6.35
CA GLY A 116 1.10 5.95 -6.79
C GLY A 116 2.46 5.38 -6.44
N PHE A 117 2.72 4.14 -6.81
CA PHE A 117 3.96 3.46 -6.46
C PHE A 117 4.49 2.66 -7.64
N LEU A 118 5.80 2.68 -7.81
CA LEU A 118 6.51 1.72 -8.65
C LEU A 118 7.23 0.75 -7.71
N PHE A 119 6.81 -0.49 -7.73
CA PHE A 119 7.43 -1.58 -6.96
C PHE A 119 8.41 -2.34 -7.83
N LYS A 120 9.55 -2.68 -7.27
CA LYS A 120 10.59 -3.39 -8.00
C LYS A 120 11.31 -4.37 -7.08
N ASP A 121 11.51 -5.60 -7.56
CA ASP A 121 12.42 -6.56 -6.95
C ASP A 121 13.38 -7.10 -8.03
N ASN A 122 14.13 -8.15 -7.71
CA ASN A 122 15.10 -8.71 -8.65
C ASN A 122 14.49 -9.48 -9.83
N LYS A 123 13.17 -9.64 -9.86
CA LYS A 123 12.46 -10.42 -10.90
C LYS A 123 11.58 -9.58 -11.80
N ASN A 124 10.86 -8.59 -11.23
CA ASN A 124 9.90 -7.83 -12.01
C ASN A 124 9.59 -6.46 -11.39
N GLU A 125 8.77 -5.68 -12.10
CA GLU A 125 8.30 -4.37 -11.69
C GLU A 125 6.78 -4.30 -11.80
N LEU A 126 6.16 -3.55 -10.88
CA LEU A 126 4.72 -3.29 -10.86
C LEU A 126 4.46 -1.83 -10.62
N VAL A 127 3.55 -1.23 -11.40
CA VAL A 127 3.05 0.13 -11.14
C VAL A 127 1.68 0.02 -10.50
N TYR A 128 1.50 0.69 -9.38
CA TYR A 128 0.22 0.82 -8.70
C TYR A 128 -0.27 2.26 -8.78
N ILE A 129 -1.41 2.46 -9.43
CA ILE A 129 -2.09 3.74 -9.51
C ILE A 129 -3.55 3.54 -9.12
N THR A 130 -4.04 4.37 -8.21
CA THR A 130 -5.29 4.15 -7.50
C THR A 130 -6.53 3.90 -8.34
N ASP A 131 -6.68 4.54 -9.47
CA ASP A 131 -7.90 4.38 -10.27
C ASP A 131 -7.75 3.42 -11.45
N THR A 132 -6.54 2.95 -11.69
CA THR A 132 -6.26 2.06 -12.82
C THR A 132 -5.82 0.67 -12.41
N GLY A 133 -5.56 0.44 -11.11
CA GLY A 133 -5.06 -0.85 -10.62
C GLY A 133 -3.60 -1.08 -10.96
N PHE A 134 -3.25 -2.31 -11.30
CA PHE A 134 -1.88 -2.71 -11.53
C PHE A 134 -1.51 -2.76 -12.99
N ILE A 135 -0.35 -2.24 -13.32
CA ILE A 135 0.23 -2.36 -14.64
C ILE A 135 1.58 -3.03 -14.49
N PRO A 136 1.73 -4.31 -14.88
CA PRO A 136 3.03 -4.96 -14.88
C PRO A 136 3.96 -4.30 -15.90
N LEU A 137 5.19 -4.03 -15.50
CA LEU A 137 6.21 -3.52 -16.40
C LEU A 137 7.12 -4.66 -16.84
N LYS A 138 7.50 -4.63 -18.08
CA LYS A 138 8.38 -5.66 -18.65
C LYS A 138 9.82 -5.47 -18.22
#